data_f5640d0cdb6e0bde5434e34c68a9e266
#
_entry.id   f5640d0cdb6e0bde5434e34c68a9e266
#
_cell.length_a   1.000
_cell.length_b   1.000
_cell.length_c   1.000
_cell.angle_alpha   90.00
_cell.angle_beta   90.00
_cell.angle_gamma   90.00
#
_symmetry.space_group_name_H-M   'P 1'
#
loop_
_entity.id
_entity.type
_entity.pdbx_description
1 polymer ?
#
loop_
_entity_poly.entity_id
_entity_poly.type
_entity_poly.pdbx_seq_one_letter_code
_entity_poly.pdbx_strand_id
1 'polypeptide(L)'
;GDLVIHIRHESTEPDAPFFTPGSDAVQIHDTVAPAQGEPVIVKNFPNAFRKTDLKALLDDHGVEEVTVIGAMSHMCIDATTRAACDFGYKTTVVHDACATRDLEFGGQTVPAAQVHTAFMSALAFAYASVLSTDDYLAG
;
A
#
# COMPACT_ATOMS: atom_id res chain seq x y z
N GLY A 1 -11.77 -18.18 -0.42
CA GLY A 1 -11.43 -16.88 -1.00
C GLY A 1 -10.04 -16.47 -0.52
N ASP A 2 -9.46 -15.48 -1.14
CA ASP A 2 -8.12 -15.00 -0.79
C ASP A 2 -8.13 -14.26 0.54
N LEU A 3 -6.97 -14.22 1.21
CA LEU A 3 -6.79 -13.44 2.43
C LEU A 3 -6.73 -11.95 2.08
N VAL A 4 -7.71 -11.17 2.54
CA VAL A 4 -7.72 -9.72 2.41
C VAL A 4 -7.28 -9.09 3.73
N ILE A 5 -6.27 -8.23 3.69
CA ILE A 5 -5.73 -7.53 4.86
C ILE A 5 -5.86 -6.03 4.61
N HIS A 6 -6.56 -5.34 5.50
CA HIS A 6 -6.70 -3.90 5.43
C HIS A 6 -5.59 -3.22 6.23
N ILE A 7 -4.91 -2.26 5.60
CA ILE A 7 -3.83 -1.50 6.22
C ILE A 7 -4.31 -0.08 6.48
N ARG A 8 -4.31 0.33 7.75
CA ARG A 8 -4.67 1.67 8.17
C ARG A 8 -3.44 2.41 8.70
N HIS A 9 -3.22 3.63 8.26
CA HIS A 9 -2.12 4.45 8.74
C HIS A 9 -2.58 5.39 9.85
N GLU A 10 -1.86 5.41 10.97
CA GLU A 10 -2.01 6.40 12.03
C GLU A 10 -0.65 7.01 12.39
N SER A 11 -0.63 8.31 12.70
CA SER A 11 0.57 8.95 13.24
C SER A 11 0.87 8.43 14.65
N THR A 12 2.14 8.50 15.06
CA THR A 12 2.53 8.28 16.46
C THR A 12 2.31 9.54 17.32
N GLU A 13 2.13 10.70 16.68
CA GLU A 13 1.95 11.98 17.35
C GLU A 13 0.47 12.31 17.49
N PRO A 14 -0.03 12.62 18.69
CA PRO A 14 -1.46 12.84 18.94
C PRO A 14 -2.01 14.11 18.26
N ASP A 15 -1.14 15.07 17.95
CA ASP A 15 -1.44 16.35 17.32
C ASP A 15 -0.87 16.47 15.90
N ALA A 16 -0.62 15.34 15.23
CA ALA A 16 -0.13 15.31 13.86
C ALA A 16 -1.10 16.07 12.92
N PRO A 17 -0.57 16.78 11.89
CA PRO A 17 -1.41 17.54 10.97
C PRO A 17 -2.28 16.65 10.05
N PHE A 18 -1.97 15.36 9.98
CA PHE A 18 -2.72 14.33 9.24
C PHE A 18 -2.48 12.97 9.89
N PHE A 19 -3.38 12.03 9.64
CA PHE A 19 -3.39 10.70 10.26
C PHE A 19 -3.43 10.74 11.80
N THR A 20 -4.13 11.73 12.36
CA THR A 20 -4.30 11.87 13.82
C THR A 20 -5.00 10.63 14.37
N PRO A 21 -4.41 9.95 15.36
CA PRO A 21 -5.01 8.75 15.95
C PRO A 21 -6.43 9.00 16.47
N GLY A 22 -7.35 8.08 16.16
CA GLY A 22 -8.74 8.14 16.60
C GLY A 22 -9.63 9.17 15.90
N SER A 23 -9.09 9.91 14.90
CA SER A 23 -9.89 10.82 14.08
C SER A 23 -10.63 10.08 12.95
N ASP A 24 -11.67 10.72 12.40
CA ASP A 24 -12.37 10.19 11.21
C ASP A 24 -11.44 10.09 9.99
N ALA A 25 -10.40 10.92 9.94
CA ALA A 25 -9.45 10.96 8.83
C ALA A 25 -8.57 9.70 8.70
N VAL A 26 -8.50 8.86 9.73
CA VAL A 26 -7.77 7.58 9.68
C VAL A 26 -8.68 6.37 9.45
N GLN A 27 -9.99 6.58 9.38
CA GLN A 27 -10.92 5.47 9.16
C GLN A 27 -10.82 4.97 7.72
N ILE A 28 -10.97 3.66 7.56
CA ILE A 28 -11.07 3.05 6.23
C ILE A 28 -12.38 3.51 5.60
N HIS A 29 -12.33 3.97 4.37
CA HIS A 29 -13.51 4.48 3.68
C HIS A 29 -14.56 3.37 3.49
N ASP A 30 -15.83 3.71 3.65
CA ASP A 30 -16.97 2.76 3.63
C ASP A 30 -17.00 1.89 2.37
N THR A 31 -16.58 2.42 1.22
CA THR A 31 -16.57 1.65 -0.06
C THR A 31 -15.56 0.49 -0.08
N VAL A 32 -14.60 0.51 0.82
CA VAL A 32 -13.56 -0.53 0.97
C VAL A 32 -13.47 -0.99 2.42
N ALA A 33 -14.55 -0.86 3.17
CA ALA A 33 -14.62 -1.30 4.55
C ALA A 33 -14.35 -2.80 4.68
N PRO A 34 -13.63 -3.23 5.74
CA PRO A 34 -13.36 -4.65 5.96
C PRO A 34 -14.65 -5.47 6.05
N ALA A 35 -14.70 -6.58 5.34
CA ALA A 35 -15.74 -7.57 5.55
C ALA A 35 -15.55 -8.32 6.87
N GLN A 36 -16.58 -9.06 7.30
CA GLN A 36 -16.49 -9.81 8.55
C GLN A 36 -15.36 -10.85 8.48
N GLY A 37 -14.41 -10.74 9.40
CA GLY A 37 -13.25 -11.64 9.51
C GLY A 37 -12.01 -11.17 8.77
N GLU A 38 -12.06 -10.10 8.00
CA GLU A 38 -10.89 -9.51 7.38
C GLU A 38 -10.08 -8.70 8.40
N PRO A 39 -8.78 -9.01 8.61
CA PRO A 39 -7.96 -8.32 9.57
C PRO A 39 -7.65 -6.87 9.15
N VAL A 40 -7.57 -6.00 10.15
CA VAL A 40 -7.10 -4.62 10.00
C VAL A 40 -5.80 -4.46 10.76
N ILE A 41 -4.74 -4.05 10.07
CA ILE A 41 -3.44 -3.76 10.68
C ILE A 41 -3.22 -2.24 10.69
N VAL A 42 -2.96 -1.69 11.86
CA VAL A 42 -2.57 -0.30 12.01
C VAL A 42 -1.06 -0.18 11.88
N LYS A 43 -0.60 0.72 11.01
CA LYS A 43 0.82 1.02 10.82
C LYS A 43 1.11 2.49 11.11
N ASN A 44 2.34 2.78 11.49
CA ASN A 44 2.82 4.15 11.75
C ASN A 44 3.93 4.59 10.77
N PHE A 45 4.29 3.76 9.83
CA PHE A 45 5.35 4.02 8.83
C PHE A 45 4.84 3.72 7.42
N PRO A 46 5.43 4.30 6.37
CA PRO A 46 5.06 3.95 4.99
C PRO A 46 5.10 2.46 4.71
N ASN A 47 6.18 1.79 5.09
CA ASN A 47 6.31 0.33 4.97
C ASN A 47 5.38 -0.37 5.97
N ALA A 48 4.39 -1.11 5.47
CA ALA A 48 3.39 -1.79 6.28
C ALA A 48 3.96 -2.96 7.11
N PHE A 49 5.12 -3.48 6.78
CA PHE A 49 5.80 -4.51 7.57
C PHE A 49 6.55 -3.94 8.79
N ARG A 50 6.82 -2.63 8.79
CA ARG A 50 7.63 -2.01 9.84
C ARG A 50 6.84 -1.86 11.13
N LYS A 51 7.28 -2.58 12.19
CA LYS A 51 6.67 -2.59 13.53
C LYS A 51 5.18 -2.96 13.51
N THR A 52 4.82 -3.95 12.70
CA THR A 52 3.49 -4.54 12.64
C THR A 52 3.61 -6.06 12.61
N ASP A 53 2.49 -6.74 12.79
CA ASP A 53 2.42 -8.21 12.71
C ASP A 53 2.13 -8.71 11.29
N LEU A 54 2.19 -7.83 10.25
CA LEU A 54 1.82 -8.18 8.88
C LEU A 54 2.60 -9.41 8.38
N LYS A 55 3.92 -9.42 8.59
CA LYS A 55 4.74 -10.55 8.12
C LYS A 55 4.36 -11.85 8.81
N ALA A 56 4.18 -11.83 10.13
CA ALA A 56 3.77 -13.01 10.89
C ALA A 56 2.41 -13.52 10.41
N LEU A 57 1.45 -12.62 10.19
CA LEU A 57 0.12 -12.97 9.68
C LEU A 57 0.19 -13.64 8.31
N LEU A 58 1.00 -13.13 7.39
CA LEU A 58 1.19 -13.72 6.07
C LEU A 58 1.85 -15.10 6.16
N ASP A 59 2.90 -15.22 6.95
CA ASP A 59 3.64 -16.48 7.15
C ASP A 59 2.75 -17.55 7.79
N ASP A 60 1.97 -17.21 8.81
CA ASP A 60 1.04 -18.13 9.50
C ASP A 60 -0.05 -18.67 8.57
N HIS A 61 -0.40 -17.90 7.53
CA HIS A 61 -1.36 -18.32 6.50
C HIS A 61 -0.68 -18.99 5.29
N GLY A 62 0.65 -19.14 5.30
CA GLY A 62 1.39 -19.75 4.20
C GLY A 62 1.31 -18.95 2.90
N VAL A 63 1.21 -17.62 2.99
CA VAL A 63 1.12 -16.75 1.83
C VAL A 63 2.47 -16.70 1.10
N GLU A 64 2.45 -16.99 -0.19
CA GLU A 64 3.62 -16.91 -1.07
C GLU A 64 3.54 -15.72 -2.04
N GLU A 65 2.34 -15.25 -2.33
CA GLU A 65 2.08 -14.16 -3.27
C GLU A 65 1.28 -13.05 -2.59
N VAL A 66 1.64 -11.80 -2.82
CA VAL A 66 0.91 -10.64 -2.30
C VAL A 66 0.56 -9.67 -3.42
N THR A 67 -0.67 -9.14 -3.38
CA THR A 67 -1.11 -8.06 -4.26
C THR A 67 -1.30 -6.80 -3.44
N VAL A 68 -0.68 -5.70 -3.88
CA VAL A 68 -0.69 -4.42 -3.19
C VAL A 68 -1.50 -3.40 -3.99
N ILE A 69 -2.47 -2.78 -3.32
CA ILE A 69 -3.30 -1.68 -3.87
C ILE A 69 -3.45 -0.57 -2.84
N GLY A 70 -3.83 0.62 -3.25
CA GLY A 70 -4.19 1.73 -2.36
C GLY A 70 -3.39 3.01 -2.59
N ALA A 71 -3.05 3.74 -1.53
CA ALA A 71 -2.39 5.05 -1.60
C ALA A 71 -1.30 5.20 -0.53
N MET A 72 -0.29 5.99 -0.82
CA MET A 72 0.01 6.69 -2.07
C MET A 72 1.09 5.93 -2.83
N SER A 73 1.04 5.99 -4.16
CA SER A 73 1.96 5.27 -5.07
C SER A 73 3.44 5.46 -4.71
N HIS A 74 3.84 6.68 -4.35
CA HIS A 74 5.22 7.07 -4.05
C HIS A 74 5.64 6.87 -2.58
N MET A 75 4.73 6.44 -1.71
CA MET A 75 4.99 6.28 -0.26
C MET A 75 4.66 4.86 0.21
N CYS A 76 3.45 4.65 0.70
CA CYS A 76 3.08 3.39 1.34
C CYS A 76 3.07 2.22 0.35
N ILE A 77 2.62 2.44 -0.88
CA ILE A 77 2.61 1.42 -1.92
C ILE A 77 4.05 1.05 -2.31
N ASP A 78 4.89 2.02 -2.65
CA ASP A 78 6.29 1.78 -2.99
C ASP A 78 7.04 1.07 -1.87
N ALA A 79 6.97 1.60 -0.64
CA ALA A 79 7.71 1.07 0.50
C ALA A 79 7.27 -0.36 0.87
N THR A 80 5.96 -0.64 0.83
CA THR A 80 5.42 -1.96 1.18
C THR A 80 5.73 -2.98 0.10
N THR A 81 5.60 -2.61 -1.19
CA THR A 81 5.90 -3.48 -2.32
C THR A 81 7.36 -3.92 -2.33
N ARG A 82 8.30 -2.98 -2.14
CA ARG A 82 9.73 -3.29 -2.05
C ARG A 82 10.01 -4.25 -0.89
N ALA A 83 9.47 -3.97 0.28
CA ALA A 83 9.65 -4.83 1.45
C ALA A 83 9.05 -6.22 1.25
N ALA A 84 7.88 -6.35 0.63
CA ALA A 84 7.28 -7.64 0.32
C ALA A 84 8.19 -8.47 -0.58
N CYS A 85 8.71 -7.87 -1.65
CA CYS A 85 9.66 -8.52 -2.55
C CYS A 85 10.96 -8.92 -1.82
N ASP A 86 11.53 -8.03 -0.99
CA ASP A 86 12.75 -8.30 -0.22
C ASP A 86 12.54 -9.43 0.80
N PHE A 87 11.33 -9.64 1.30
CA PHE A 87 10.97 -10.80 2.14
C PHE A 87 10.73 -12.09 1.35
N GLY A 88 10.75 -12.04 0.02
CA GLY A 88 10.64 -13.20 -0.85
C GLY A 88 9.22 -13.51 -1.34
N TYR A 89 8.22 -12.65 -1.07
CA TYR A 89 6.90 -12.82 -1.64
C TYR A 89 6.90 -12.50 -3.13
N LYS A 90 6.22 -13.29 -3.93
CA LYS A 90 5.88 -12.90 -5.31
C LYS A 90 4.90 -11.74 -5.23
N THR A 91 5.32 -10.59 -5.73
CA THR A 91 4.60 -9.34 -5.48
C THR A 91 3.96 -8.79 -6.76
N THR A 92 2.69 -8.40 -6.66
CA THR A 92 1.94 -7.74 -7.71
C THR A 92 1.44 -6.38 -7.23
N VAL A 93 1.43 -5.38 -8.10
CA VAL A 93 0.77 -4.09 -7.88
C VAL A 93 -0.26 -3.88 -8.97
N VAL A 94 -1.50 -3.58 -8.58
CA VAL A 94 -2.54 -3.19 -9.53
C VAL A 94 -2.53 -1.67 -9.64
N HIS A 95 -1.91 -1.16 -10.72
CA HIS A 95 -1.53 0.25 -10.80
C HIS A 95 -2.71 1.21 -10.86
N ASP A 96 -3.80 0.85 -11.53
CA ASP A 96 -5.02 1.66 -11.64
C ASP A 96 -5.93 1.57 -10.41
N ALA A 97 -5.59 0.69 -9.45
CA ALA A 97 -6.13 0.65 -8.10
C ALA A 97 -5.21 1.38 -7.08
N CYS A 98 -4.23 2.16 -7.57
CA CYS A 98 -3.34 2.98 -6.75
C CYS A 98 -3.51 4.46 -7.07
N ALA A 99 -3.34 5.30 -6.05
CA ALA A 99 -3.46 6.75 -6.18
C ALA A 99 -2.29 7.50 -5.55
N THR A 100 -2.05 8.71 -6.04
CA THR A 100 -1.03 9.61 -5.51
C THR A 100 -1.48 11.07 -5.70
N ARG A 101 -0.57 12.03 -5.50
CA ARG A 101 -0.80 13.46 -5.62
C ARG A 101 0.37 14.14 -6.30
N ASP A 102 0.19 15.41 -6.65
CA ASP A 102 1.29 16.27 -7.07
C ASP A 102 2.34 16.39 -5.95
N LEU A 103 3.59 16.39 -6.33
CA LEU A 103 4.71 16.58 -5.41
C LEU A 103 5.50 17.83 -5.77
N GLU A 104 6.10 18.45 -4.77
CA GLU A 104 6.98 19.59 -4.95
C GLU A 104 8.37 19.28 -4.43
N PHE A 105 9.38 19.62 -5.22
CA PHE A 105 10.78 19.51 -4.82
C PHE A 105 11.63 20.56 -5.56
N GLY A 106 12.45 21.29 -4.82
CA GLY A 106 13.34 22.29 -5.40
C GLY A 106 12.64 23.42 -6.17
N GLY A 107 11.41 23.79 -5.78
CA GLY A 107 10.60 24.79 -6.46
C GLY A 107 9.92 24.29 -7.76
N GLN A 108 9.97 22.98 -8.02
CA GLN A 108 9.31 22.37 -9.16
C GLN A 108 8.15 21.49 -8.69
N THR A 109 7.02 21.59 -9.37
CA THR A 109 5.88 20.69 -9.18
C THR A 109 5.99 19.53 -10.15
N VAL A 110 5.87 18.31 -9.62
CA VAL A 110 5.76 17.08 -10.40
C VAL A 110 4.32 16.62 -10.36
N PRO A 111 3.59 16.63 -11.49
CA PRO A 111 2.20 16.20 -11.53
C PRO A 111 1.98 14.76 -11.07
N ALA A 112 0.87 14.47 -10.42
CA ALA A 112 0.51 13.15 -9.89
C ALA A 112 0.67 12.02 -10.92
N ALA A 113 0.27 12.26 -12.17
CA ALA A 113 0.41 11.27 -13.24
C ALA A 113 1.89 10.90 -13.51
N GLN A 114 2.79 11.88 -13.44
CA GLN A 114 4.23 11.64 -13.62
C GLN A 114 4.84 10.95 -12.40
N VAL A 115 4.44 11.34 -11.19
CA VAL A 115 4.84 10.67 -9.95
C VAL A 115 4.42 9.19 -10.02
N HIS A 116 3.16 8.93 -10.32
CA HIS A 116 2.63 7.56 -10.43
C HIS A 116 3.40 6.74 -11.46
N THR A 117 3.56 7.26 -12.66
CA THR A 117 4.27 6.57 -13.76
C THR A 117 5.71 6.24 -13.34
N ALA A 118 6.43 7.18 -12.72
CA ALA A 118 7.82 6.97 -12.32
C ALA A 118 7.95 5.85 -11.27
N PHE A 119 7.08 5.85 -10.26
CA PHE A 119 7.11 4.83 -9.21
C PHE A 119 6.65 3.45 -9.71
N MET A 120 5.58 3.38 -10.50
CA MET A 120 5.15 2.12 -11.13
C MET A 120 6.23 1.53 -12.04
N SER A 121 6.91 2.37 -12.83
CA SER A 121 8.05 1.95 -13.65
C SER A 121 9.20 1.38 -12.82
N ALA A 122 9.54 2.02 -11.70
CA ALA A 122 10.59 1.54 -10.82
C ALA A 122 10.24 0.19 -10.15
N LEU A 123 8.98 0.03 -9.72
CA LEU A 123 8.51 -1.23 -9.16
C LEU A 123 8.48 -2.35 -10.19
N ALA A 124 8.00 -2.07 -11.41
CA ALA A 124 7.97 -3.03 -12.51
C ALA A 124 9.35 -3.51 -12.94
N PHE A 125 10.37 -2.65 -12.79
CA PHE A 125 11.74 -2.99 -13.18
C PHE A 125 12.36 -4.11 -12.32
N ALA A 126 12.07 -4.12 -11.00
CA ALA A 126 12.84 -4.99 -10.09
C ALA A 126 12.04 -5.64 -8.94
N TYR A 127 10.81 -5.21 -8.66
CA TYR A 127 10.14 -5.58 -7.42
C TYR A 127 8.79 -6.27 -7.58
N ALA A 128 8.05 -5.98 -8.65
CA ALA A 128 6.68 -6.47 -8.77
C ALA A 128 6.23 -6.67 -10.21
N SER A 129 5.27 -7.55 -10.42
CA SER A 129 4.42 -7.49 -11.61
C SER A 129 3.47 -6.30 -11.46
N VAL A 130 3.52 -5.34 -12.38
CA VAL A 130 2.63 -4.17 -12.35
C VAL A 130 1.59 -4.35 -13.45
N LEU A 131 0.33 -4.54 -13.05
CA LEU A 131 -0.78 -4.91 -13.92
C LEU A 131 -1.89 -3.86 -13.85
N SER A 132 -2.75 -3.80 -14.86
CA SER A 132 -4.05 -3.15 -14.76
C SER A 132 -5.05 -4.04 -13.99
N THR A 133 -6.14 -3.46 -13.53
CA THR A 133 -7.25 -4.23 -12.92
C THR A 133 -7.78 -5.28 -13.89
N ASP A 134 -7.95 -4.92 -15.17
CA ASP A 134 -8.45 -5.84 -16.20
C ASP A 134 -7.50 -7.03 -16.41
N ASP A 135 -6.19 -6.78 -16.51
CA ASP A 135 -5.18 -7.84 -16.66
C ASP A 135 -5.10 -8.72 -15.41
N TYR A 136 -5.17 -8.13 -14.23
CA TYR A 136 -5.15 -8.85 -12.95
C TYR A 136 -6.35 -9.79 -12.80
N LEU A 137 -7.54 -9.35 -13.19
CA LEU A 137 -8.77 -10.15 -13.11
C LEU A 137 -8.90 -11.19 -14.22
N ALA A 138 -8.17 -11.02 -15.32
CA ALA A 138 -8.14 -12.00 -16.40
C ALA A 138 -7.31 -13.25 -16.09
N GLY A 139 -6.52 -13.25 -15.02
CA GLY A 139 -5.73 -14.38 -14.53
C GLY A 139 -4.36 -14.42 -15.07
#